data_6118ca6179d9fc8ae55ba3771ab9f7ad
#
_entry.id   6118ca6179d9fc8ae55ba3771ab9f7ad
#
_cell.length_a   1.000
_cell.length_b   1.000
_cell.length_c   1.000
_cell.angle_alpha   90.00
_cell.angle_beta   90.00
_cell.angle_gamma   90.00
#
_symmetry.space_group_name_H-M   'P 1'
#
loop_
_entity.id
_entity.type
_entity.pdbx_description
1 polymer ?
#
loop_
_entity_poly.entity_id
_entity_poly.type
_entity_poly.pdbx_seq_one_letter_code
_entity_poly.pdbx_strand_id
1 'polypeptide(L)'
;DVCSSYLAGCEIKTQYCTAIPIGTALAQSFDTDFVQRCGDIVGEEMEHFGVHLWLAPALNIHRSIRCGRNFEYYSEDPLVSGKMAAAMTRGVQAHKGCGTTIKHYAANNKEYNRTRNNSMVSERAMREIYLKGFGICVREAQPKAVMTSYNLLNGTHTAESRGLVMDILRAEFGYQGIVMTDWVTPMTGDARSAHRDSQAQYVAAAGGDLFMPGNKGIMTTCCRASTAAQ
;
A
#
# COMPACT_ATOMS: atom_id res chain seq x y z
N ASP A 1 -15.86 4.16 -4.40
CA ASP A 1 -16.46 2.82 -4.31
C ASP A 1 -15.45 1.66 -4.29
N VAL A 2 -14.24 1.95 -3.90
CA VAL A 2 -13.16 0.94 -3.84
C VAL A 2 -13.21 0.14 -2.54
N CYS A 3 -13.88 0.63 -1.51
CA CYS A 3 -13.95 -0.04 -0.21
C CYS A 3 -14.96 -1.20 -0.15
N SER A 4 -16.02 -1.16 -0.92
CA SER A 4 -17.10 -2.16 -0.82
C SER A 4 -16.78 -3.51 -1.46
N SER A 5 -15.84 -3.56 -2.41
CA SER A 5 -15.58 -4.78 -3.18
C SER A 5 -14.56 -5.74 -2.55
N TYR A 6 -13.86 -5.34 -1.49
CA TYR A 6 -12.75 -6.13 -0.92
C TYR A 6 -13.06 -6.83 0.42
N LEU A 7 -14.29 -6.76 0.90
CA LEU A 7 -14.71 -7.43 2.13
C LEU A 7 -15.35 -8.81 1.82
N ALA A 8 -14.65 -9.65 1.08
CA ALA A 8 -15.08 -11.04 0.91
C ALA A 8 -15.10 -11.72 2.29
N GLY A 9 -16.30 -12.06 2.76
CA GLY A 9 -16.55 -12.72 4.05
C GLY A 9 -17.12 -11.84 5.16
N CYS A 10 -17.33 -10.55 4.93
CA CYS A 10 -18.12 -9.69 5.81
C CYS A 10 -19.55 -9.55 5.28
N GLU A 11 -20.52 -9.36 6.18
CA GLU A 11 -21.86 -8.92 5.76
C GLU A 11 -21.71 -7.60 5.02
N ILE A 12 -22.00 -7.60 3.72
CA ILE A 12 -22.01 -6.39 2.91
C ILE A 12 -23.24 -5.59 3.30
N LYS A 13 -23.08 -4.61 4.16
CA LYS A 13 -24.10 -3.60 4.38
C LYS A 13 -24.05 -2.63 3.22
N THR A 14 -25.14 -2.50 2.48
CA THR A 14 -25.29 -1.44 1.50
C THR A 14 -25.44 -0.12 2.25
N GLN A 15 -24.40 0.71 2.21
CA GLN A 15 -24.39 2.01 2.86
C GLN A 15 -23.96 3.07 1.84
N TYR A 16 -24.59 4.23 1.92
CA TYR A 16 -24.20 5.38 1.11
C TYR A 16 -23.07 6.12 1.83
N CYS A 17 -21.95 6.29 1.12
CA CYS A 17 -20.81 7.10 1.56
C CYS A 17 -20.69 8.34 0.69
N THR A 18 -19.99 9.35 1.20
CA THR A 18 -19.72 10.57 0.44
C THR A 18 -18.88 10.29 -0.79
N ALA A 19 -19.34 10.71 -1.95
CA ALA A 19 -18.60 10.61 -3.21
C ALA A 19 -17.51 11.69 -3.24
N ILE A 20 -16.28 11.31 -2.88
CA ILE A 20 -15.11 12.18 -2.94
C ILE A 20 -14.49 12.09 -4.34
N PRO A 21 -13.92 13.17 -4.89
CA PRO A 21 -13.19 13.11 -6.15
C PRO A 21 -12.06 12.07 -6.12
N ILE A 22 -11.76 11.48 -7.27
CA ILE A 22 -10.64 10.52 -7.41
C ILE A 22 -9.30 11.18 -7.09
N GLY A 23 -8.29 10.38 -6.69
CA GLY A 23 -6.97 10.86 -6.24
C GLY A 23 -6.32 11.84 -7.22
N THR A 24 -6.36 11.54 -8.52
CA THR A 24 -5.83 12.44 -9.56
C THR A 24 -6.52 13.81 -9.55
N ALA A 25 -7.85 13.86 -9.39
CA ALA A 25 -8.59 15.12 -9.35
C ALA A 25 -8.30 15.92 -8.07
N LEU A 26 -8.20 15.23 -6.93
CA LEU A 26 -7.79 15.86 -5.66
C LEU A 26 -6.41 16.49 -5.77
N ALA A 27 -5.45 15.80 -6.39
CA ALA A 27 -4.09 16.32 -6.54
C ALA A 27 -3.98 17.56 -7.44
N GLN A 28 -4.87 17.68 -8.42
CA GLN A 28 -4.91 18.85 -9.30
C GLN A 28 -5.37 20.14 -8.61
N SER A 29 -5.95 20.05 -7.42
CA SER A 29 -6.24 21.22 -6.61
C SER A 29 -5.00 21.91 -6.08
N PHE A 30 -3.90 21.17 -5.89
CA PHE A 30 -2.68 21.59 -5.17
C PHE A 30 -2.97 22.15 -3.76
N ASP A 31 -4.14 21.82 -3.20
CA ASP A 31 -4.62 22.29 -1.90
C ASP A 31 -4.63 21.13 -0.88
N THR A 32 -3.61 21.12 -0.03
CA THR A 32 -3.47 20.10 1.03
C THR A 32 -4.54 20.22 2.10
N ASP A 33 -5.05 21.43 2.37
CA ASP A 33 -6.08 21.64 3.39
C ASP A 33 -7.42 21.11 2.89
N PHE A 34 -7.72 21.30 1.61
CA PHE A 34 -8.89 20.70 0.97
C PHE A 34 -8.81 19.16 1.02
N VAL A 35 -7.67 18.57 0.66
CA VAL A 35 -7.49 17.11 0.70
C VAL A 35 -7.57 16.58 2.13
N GLN A 36 -7.07 17.31 3.13
CA GLN A 36 -7.20 16.93 4.53
C GLN A 36 -8.66 16.94 4.99
N ARG A 37 -9.46 17.92 4.58
CA ARG A 37 -10.92 17.94 4.85
C ARG A 37 -11.64 16.77 4.19
N CYS A 38 -11.24 16.36 2.98
CA CYS A 38 -11.75 15.14 2.38
C CYS A 38 -11.41 13.89 3.22
N GLY A 39 -10.19 13.85 3.76
CA GLY A 39 -9.78 12.78 4.69
C GLY A 39 -10.57 12.78 6.00
N ASP A 40 -10.91 13.95 6.51
CA ASP A 40 -11.74 14.12 7.71
C ASP A 40 -13.15 13.51 7.51
N ILE A 41 -13.78 13.78 6.36
CA ILE A 41 -15.07 13.17 5.99
C ILE A 41 -14.97 11.64 5.95
N VAL A 42 -13.90 11.10 5.33
CA VAL A 42 -13.67 9.64 5.30
C VAL A 42 -13.50 9.08 6.70
N GLY A 43 -12.73 9.75 7.54
CA GLY A 43 -12.49 9.34 8.93
C GLY A 43 -13.77 9.34 9.76
N GLU A 44 -14.64 10.34 9.63
CA GLU A 44 -15.95 10.40 10.26
C GLU A 44 -16.83 9.22 9.84
N GLU A 45 -16.90 8.93 8.54
CA GLU A 45 -17.65 7.78 8.03
C GLU A 45 -17.06 6.45 8.52
N MET A 46 -15.73 6.31 8.55
CA MET A 46 -15.06 5.13 9.10
C MET A 46 -15.41 4.91 10.58
N GLU A 47 -15.39 5.95 11.39
CA GLU A 47 -15.77 5.89 12.79
C GLU A 47 -17.23 5.47 12.96
N HIS A 48 -18.12 6.08 12.16
CA HIS A 48 -19.56 5.76 12.16
C HIS A 48 -19.84 4.30 11.78
N PHE A 49 -19.09 3.75 10.84
CA PHE A 49 -19.27 2.37 10.35
C PHE A 49 -18.42 1.34 11.07
N GLY A 50 -17.59 1.73 12.03
CA GLY A 50 -16.70 0.84 12.77
C GLY A 50 -15.56 0.29 11.90
N VAL A 51 -15.10 1.03 10.89
CA VAL A 51 -13.96 0.66 10.03
C VAL A 51 -12.67 1.19 10.62
N HIS A 52 -11.71 0.31 10.88
CA HIS A 52 -10.45 0.70 11.53
C HIS A 52 -9.33 1.03 10.56
N LEU A 53 -9.24 0.31 9.45
CA LEU A 53 -8.21 0.54 8.43
C LEU A 53 -8.85 0.73 7.06
N TRP A 54 -8.60 1.88 6.48
CA TRP A 54 -8.95 2.17 5.09
C TRP A 54 -7.78 1.78 4.18
N LEU A 55 -8.03 0.95 3.14
CA LEU A 55 -6.99 0.50 2.22
C LEU A 55 -6.68 1.55 1.15
N ALA A 56 -6.41 2.75 1.61
CA ALA A 56 -6.03 3.93 0.84
C ALA A 56 -5.31 4.93 1.78
N PRO A 57 -4.69 6.00 1.25
CA PRO A 57 -4.58 6.39 -0.16
C PRO A 57 -3.54 5.58 -0.94
N ALA A 58 -3.69 5.57 -2.27
CA ALA A 58 -2.71 5.00 -3.17
C ALA A 58 -1.86 6.12 -3.80
N LEU A 59 -0.54 5.94 -3.83
CA LEU A 59 0.39 7.02 -4.22
C LEU A 59 1.52 6.57 -5.16
N ASN A 60 1.31 5.53 -5.96
CA ASN A 60 2.24 5.20 -7.02
C ASN A 60 2.28 6.30 -8.09
N ILE A 61 3.42 6.44 -8.72
CA ILE A 61 3.67 7.50 -9.69
C ILE A 61 2.94 7.23 -11.02
N HIS A 62 2.33 8.25 -11.61
CA HIS A 62 1.79 8.23 -12.97
C HIS A 62 2.92 8.09 -13.99
N ARG A 63 3.48 6.88 -14.10
CA ARG A 63 4.62 6.59 -14.97
C ARG A 63 4.21 6.45 -16.44
N SER A 64 2.99 5.96 -16.67
CA SER A 64 2.42 5.74 -18.00
C SER A 64 0.92 6.01 -17.96
N ILE A 65 0.41 6.70 -18.97
CA ILE A 65 -1.04 6.93 -19.16
C ILE A 65 -1.83 5.63 -19.32
N ARG A 66 -1.15 4.52 -19.65
CA ARG A 66 -1.76 3.20 -19.84
C ARG A 66 -1.94 2.41 -18.54
N CYS A 67 -1.49 2.94 -17.39
CA CYS A 67 -1.71 2.27 -16.13
C CYS A 67 -3.18 2.39 -15.72
N GLY A 68 -3.88 1.26 -15.62
CA GLY A 68 -5.32 1.22 -15.34
C GLY A 68 -5.72 1.72 -13.95
N ARG A 69 -4.76 1.97 -13.05
CA ARG A 69 -5.00 2.48 -11.69
C ARG A 69 -4.58 3.93 -11.47
N ASN A 70 -4.20 4.66 -12.52
CA ASN A 70 -3.82 6.06 -12.38
C ASN A 70 -4.93 6.92 -11.75
N PHE A 71 -6.21 6.57 -11.93
CA PHE A 71 -7.32 7.31 -11.37
C PHE A 71 -7.28 7.41 -9.83
N GLU A 72 -6.78 6.37 -9.14
CA GLU A 72 -6.66 6.36 -7.68
C GLU A 72 -5.33 6.96 -7.17
N TYR A 73 -4.33 7.10 -8.06
CA TYR A 73 -3.05 7.71 -7.74
C TYR A 73 -3.13 9.24 -7.89
N TYR A 74 -2.22 9.96 -7.24
CA TYR A 74 -2.29 11.41 -7.20
C TYR A 74 -1.61 12.09 -8.40
N SER A 75 -0.33 11.79 -8.68
CA SER A 75 0.46 12.56 -9.64
C SER A 75 1.64 11.76 -10.20
N GLU A 76 2.24 12.30 -11.26
CA GLU A 76 3.58 11.90 -11.73
C GLU A 76 4.69 12.48 -10.83
N ASP A 77 4.41 13.58 -10.11
CA ASP A 77 5.34 14.21 -9.19
C ASP A 77 5.27 13.55 -7.81
N PRO A 78 6.37 12.98 -7.31
CA PRO A 78 6.41 12.33 -6.00
C PRO A 78 6.24 13.31 -4.83
N LEU A 79 6.54 14.61 -5.00
CA LEU A 79 6.28 15.61 -3.98
C LEU A 79 4.79 15.85 -3.82
N VAL A 80 4.09 16.10 -4.93
CA VAL A 80 2.63 16.26 -4.94
C VAL A 80 1.96 15.01 -4.36
N SER A 81 2.32 13.82 -4.87
CA SER A 81 1.76 12.55 -4.39
C SER A 81 1.96 12.36 -2.88
N GLY A 82 3.15 12.65 -2.39
CA GLY A 82 3.47 12.50 -0.96
C GLY A 82 2.71 13.48 -0.07
N LYS A 83 2.63 14.76 -0.47
CA LYS A 83 1.92 15.80 0.28
C LYS A 83 0.41 15.56 0.33
N MET A 84 -0.19 15.16 -0.79
CA MET A 84 -1.63 14.84 -0.86
C MET A 84 -1.95 13.60 -0.04
N ALA A 85 -1.14 12.55 -0.13
CA ALA A 85 -1.30 11.35 0.68
C ALA A 85 -1.15 11.65 2.19
N ALA A 86 -0.19 12.50 2.57
CA ALA A 86 -0.01 12.91 3.96
C ALA A 86 -1.22 13.72 4.48
N ALA A 87 -1.74 14.63 3.67
CA ALA A 87 -2.93 15.42 4.02
C ALA A 87 -4.17 14.52 4.20
N MET A 88 -4.43 13.62 3.26
CA MET A 88 -5.51 12.63 3.36
C MET A 88 -5.36 11.77 4.62
N THR A 89 -4.15 11.28 4.89
CA THR A 89 -3.85 10.46 6.07
C THR A 89 -4.10 11.22 7.37
N ARG A 90 -3.68 12.49 7.48
CA ARG A 90 -3.95 13.30 8.68
C ARG A 90 -5.45 13.50 8.91
N GLY A 91 -6.22 13.76 7.86
CA GLY A 91 -7.67 13.90 7.97
C GLY A 91 -8.31 12.63 8.51
N VAL A 92 -8.06 11.48 7.89
CA VAL A 92 -8.61 10.18 8.34
C VAL A 92 -8.19 9.86 9.78
N GLN A 93 -6.93 10.06 10.12
CA GLN A 93 -6.36 9.68 11.41
C GLN A 93 -6.66 10.68 12.54
N ALA A 94 -7.34 11.80 12.25
CA ALA A 94 -7.92 12.66 13.26
C ALA A 94 -9.06 11.96 14.04
N HIS A 95 -9.66 10.94 13.45
CA HIS A 95 -10.75 10.16 14.04
C HIS A 95 -10.22 8.97 14.84
N LYS A 96 -10.83 8.74 16.01
CA LYS A 96 -10.37 7.72 16.96
C LYS A 96 -10.52 6.30 16.39
N GLY A 97 -9.44 5.56 16.41
CA GLY A 97 -9.43 4.16 15.94
C GLY A 97 -9.36 4.01 14.43
N CYS A 98 -9.36 5.12 13.67
CA CYS A 98 -9.24 5.10 12.22
C CYS A 98 -7.78 5.22 11.77
N GLY A 99 -7.45 4.57 10.66
CA GLY A 99 -6.13 4.62 10.06
C GLY A 99 -6.14 4.41 8.57
N THR A 100 -5.11 4.92 7.91
CA THR A 100 -4.88 4.72 6.48
C THR A 100 -3.89 3.60 6.23
N THR A 101 -4.00 3.00 5.06
CA THR A 101 -3.04 2.05 4.50
C THR A 101 -2.50 2.63 3.21
N ILE A 102 -1.34 3.25 3.25
CA ILE A 102 -0.72 3.78 2.02
C ILE A 102 -0.21 2.65 1.14
N LYS A 103 -0.43 2.76 -0.18
CA LYS A 103 -0.17 1.68 -1.13
C LYS A 103 0.21 2.19 -2.52
N HIS A 104 0.80 1.38 -3.36
CA HIS A 104 1.38 0.06 -3.15
C HIS A 104 2.90 0.20 -3.09
N TYR A 105 3.51 -0.21 -2.02
CA TYR A 105 4.93 -0.05 -1.74
C TYR A 105 5.74 -1.20 -2.33
N ALA A 106 6.45 -1.05 -3.48
CA ALA A 106 6.62 0.15 -4.27
C ALA A 106 6.69 -0.18 -5.76
N ALA A 107 6.69 0.89 -6.58
CA ALA A 107 6.89 0.81 -8.03
C ALA A 107 5.83 -0.01 -8.79
N ASN A 108 4.58 -0.02 -8.33
CA ASN A 108 3.44 -0.60 -9.04
C ASN A 108 2.86 0.42 -10.05
N ASN A 109 3.52 0.55 -11.20
CA ASN A 109 3.19 1.56 -12.21
C ASN A 109 2.63 0.95 -13.50
N LYS A 110 2.27 -0.34 -13.47
CA LYS A 110 1.76 -1.10 -14.60
C LYS A 110 0.80 -2.18 -14.12
N GLU A 111 -0.44 -2.13 -14.59
CA GLU A 111 -1.47 -3.11 -14.23
C GLU A 111 -1.52 -4.31 -15.17
N TYR A 112 -1.14 -4.15 -16.44
CA TYR A 112 -1.06 -5.27 -17.37
C TYR A 112 0.01 -6.27 -16.90
N ASN A 113 -0.41 -7.52 -16.66
CA ASN A 113 0.42 -8.57 -16.09
C ASN A 113 1.10 -8.17 -14.76
N ARG A 114 0.42 -7.42 -13.89
CA ARG A 114 0.99 -6.88 -12.64
C ARG A 114 1.59 -7.94 -11.73
N THR A 115 1.01 -9.15 -11.72
CA THR A 115 1.49 -10.29 -10.93
C THR A 115 2.73 -10.97 -11.50
N ARG A 116 3.15 -10.61 -12.72
CA ARG A 116 4.36 -11.14 -13.40
C ARG A 116 5.34 -10.03 -13.78
N ASN A 117 5.04 -8.80 -13.39
CA ASN A 117 5.87 -7.66 -13.71
C ASN A 117 7.08 -7.60 -12.78
N ASN A 118 8.25 -7.36 -13.35
CA ASN A 118 9.46 -7.03 -12.60
C ASN A 118 9.86 -5.59 -12.93
N SER A 119 9.68 -4.71 -11.99
CA SER A 119 10.05 -3.30 -12.12
C SER A 119 11.56 -3.15 -11.95
N MET A 120 12.27 -2.97 -13.07
CA MET A 120 13.70 -2.74 -13.07
C MET A 120 13.98 -1.25 -12.88
N VAL A 121 14.51 -0.88 -11.72
CA VAL A 121 14.67 0.51 -11.31
C VAL A 121 16.04 0.71 -10.68
N SER A 122 16.79 1.74 -11.09
CA SER A 122 18.02 2.11 -10.42
C SER A 122 17.77 2.62 -9.00
N GLU A 123 18.75 2.48 -8.10
CA GLU A 123 18.60 2.96 -6.72
C GLU A 123 18.30 4.45 -6.66
N ARG A 124 18.95 5.26 -7.50
CA ARG A 124 18.67 6.69 -7.57
C ARG A 124 17.21 6.98 -7.93
N ALA A 125 16.67 6.33 -8.98
CA ALA A 125 15.29 6.52 -9.38
C ALA A 125 14.32 6.03 -8.31
N MET A 126 14.64 4.91 -7.62
CA MET A 126 13.87 4.43 -6.50
C MET A 126 13.72 5.50 -5.41
N ARG A 127 14.83 6.10 -4.99
CA ARG A 127 14.85 7.07 -3.90
C ARG A 127 14.25 8.42 -4.27
N GLU A 128 14.57 8.92 -5.48
CA GLU A 128 14.17 10.25 -5.90
C GLU A 128 12.71 10.31 -6.41
N ILE A 129 12.16 9.19 -6.90
CA ILE A 129 10.84 9.13 -7.54
C ILE A 129 9.90 8.17 -6.79
N TYR A 130 10.17 6.86 -6.84
CA TYR A 130 9.19 5.85 -6.45
C TYR A 130 8.97 5.71 -4.95
N LEU A 131 9.98 5.99 -4.13
CA LEU A 131 9.90 5.93 -2.67
C LEU A 131 9.67 7.30 -2.02
N LYS A 132 9.98 8.39 -2.72
CA LYS A 132 9.94 9.74 -2.16
C LYS A 132 8.57 10.10 -1.60
N GLY A 133 7.49 9.81 -2.34
CA GLY A 133 6.12 10.07 -1.89
C GLY A 133 5.77 9.31 -0.61
N PHE A 134 6.16 8.04 -0.52
CA PHE A 134 5.98 7.22 0.69
C PHE A 134 6.76 7.81 1.87
N GLY A 135 8.03 8.17 1.66
CA GLY A 135 8.85 8.77 2.71
C GLY A 135 8.29 10.10 3.21
N ILE A 136 7.71 10.94 2.35
CA ILE A 136 7.03 12.18 2.75
C ILE A 136 5.81 11.84 3.61
N CYS A 137 4.93 10.95 3.14
CA CYS A 137 3.72 10.57 3.85
C CYS A 137 4.03 9.96 5.23
N VAL A 138 5.03 9.08 5.31
CA VAL A 138 5.46 8.48 6.58
C VAL A 138 5.93 9.55 7.56
N ARG A 139 6.83 10.43 7.15
CA ARG A 139 7.38 11.48 8.03
C ARG A 139 6.34 12.50 8.49
N GLU A 140 5.37 12.83 7.64
CA GLU A 140 4.42 13.91 7.91
C GLU A 140 3.11 13.44 8.53
N ALA A 141 2.75 12.16 8.39
CA ALA A 141 1.43 11.68 8.81
C ALA A 141 1.42 10.32 9.52
N GLN A 142 2.53 9.57 9.49
CA GLN A 142 2.64 8.25 10.14
C GLN A 142 1.39 7.36 9.89
N PRO A 143 1.14 6.93 8.65
CA PRO A 143 0.00 6.08 8.33
C PRO A 143 0.01 4.81 9.19
N LYS A 144 -1.17 4.30 9.58
CA LYS A 144 -1.26 3.10 10.45
C LYS A 144 -0.77 1.85 9.74
N ALA A 145 -0.93 1.77 8.42
CA ALA A 145 -0.46 0.64 7.64
C ALA A 145 0.20 1.07 6.33
N VAL A 146 1.09 0.21 5.82
CA VAL A 146 1.69 0.26 4.48
C VAL A 146 1.44 -1.07 3.80
N MET A 147 0.90 -1.05 2.58
CA MET A 147 0.67 -2.24 1.78
C MET A 147 1.75 -2.37 0.71
N THR A 148 2.42 -3.52 0.67
CA THR A 148 3.39 -3.84 -0.38
C THR A 148 2.69 -4.09 -1.71
N SER A 149 3.42 -4.12 -2.80
CA SER A 149 2.87 -4.26 -4.14
C SER A 149 2.99 -5.69 -4.69
N TYR A 150 2.23 -5.99 -5.77
CA TYR A 150 2.28 -7.31 -6.43
C TYR A 150 3.57 -7.54 -7.22
N ASN A 151 4.11 -6.51 -7.83
CA ASN A 151 5.24 -6.64 -8.74
C ASN A 151 6.52 -7.05 -8.01
N LEU A 152 7.40 -7.70 -8.76
CA LEU A 152 8.80 -7.77 -8.35
C LEU A 152 9.47 -6.40 -8.53
N LEU A 153 10.45 -6.15 -7.70
CA LEU A 153 11.34 -5.01 -7.80
C LEU A 153 12.78 -5.52 -7.89
N ASN A 154 13.42 -5.28 -9.03
CA ASN A 154 14.77 -5.78 -9.31
C ASN A 154 14.94 -7.28 -8.99
N GLY A 155 13.94 -8.08 -9.36
CA GLY A 155 13.95 -9.53 -9.19
C GLY A 155 13.44 -10.06 -7.84
N THR A 156 13.10 -9.20 -6.89
CA THR A 156 12.61 -9.60 -5.56
C THR A 156 11.17 -9.14 -5.35
N HIS A 157 10.32 -9.98 -4.75
CA HIS A 157 8.99 -9.55 -4.32
C HIS A 157 9.10 -8.40 -3.33
N THR A 158 8.33 -7.34 -3.54
CA THR A 158 8.38 -6.17 -2.66
C THR A 158 8.05 -6.54 -1.21
N ALA A 159 7.13 -7.48 -1.00
CA ALA A 159 6.77 -8.00 0.30
C ALA A 159 7.90 -8.80 0.99
N GLU A 160 8.84 -9.38 0.23
CA GLU A 160 9.95 -10.19 0.73
C GLU A 160 11.29 -9.43 0.74
N SER A 161 11.27 -8.17 0.38
CA SER A 161 12.48 -7.35 0.32
C SER A 161 12.78 -6.73 1.68
N ARG A 162 13.71 -7.35 2.43
CA ARG A 162 14.19 -6.81 3.70
C ARG A 162 14.73 -5.39 3.54
N GLY A 163 15.52 -5.13 2.49
CA GLY A 163 16.06 -3.80 2.20
C GLY A 163 14.96 -2.76 2.03
N LEU A 164 13.87 -3.13 1.36
CA LEU A 164 12.73 -2.22 1.16
C LEU A 164 11.96 -1.99 2.47
N VAL A 165 11.66 -3.06 3.22
CA VAL A 165 10.80 -3.00 4.40
C VAL A 165 11.58 -2.53 5.64
N MET A 166 12.68 -3.20 5.97
CA MET A 166 13.40 -2.90 7.21
C MET A 166 14.35 -1.73 7.08
N ASP A 167 15.20 -1.74 6.03
CA ASP A 167 16.26 -0.75 5.95
C ASP A 167 15.73 0.62 5.49
N ILE A 168 14.88 0.65 4.46
CA ILE A 168 14.34 1.92 3.96
C ILE A 168 13.09 2.36 4.72
N LEU A 169 12.03 1.53 4.73
CA LEU A 169 10.75 1.97 5.30
C LEU A 169 10.85 2.17 6.82
N ARG A 170 11.35 1.16 7.56
CA ARG A 170 11.42 1.26 9.02
C ARG A 170 12.59 2.10 9.50
N ALA A 171 13.81 1.85 9.02
CA ALA A 171 14.99 2.53 9.55
C ALA A 171 15.15 3.95 8.98
N GLU A 172 15.16 4.13 7.64
CA GLU A 172 15.41 5.45 7.05
C GLU A 172 14.20 6.39 7.16
N PHE A 173 12.97 5.89 6.93
CA PHE A 173 11.76 6.72 7.01
C PHE A 173 11.19 6.81 8.42
N GLY A 174 11.60 5.94 9.35
CA GLY A 174 11.14 5.92 10.73
C GLY A 174 9.72 5.35 10.89
N TYR A 175 9.31 4.45 10.00
CA TYR A 175 7.96 3.89 10.03
C TYR A 175 7.79 2.84 11.14
N GLN A 176 6.72 2.98 11.93
CA GLN A 176 6.45 2.10 13.07
C GLN A 176 5.11 1.35 12.99
N GLY A 177 4.34 1.58 11.93
CA GLY A 177 3.04 0.94 11.74
C GLY A 177 3.11 -0.47 11.14
N ILE A 178 1.96 -0.98 10.74
CA ILE A 178 1.79 -2.32 10.19
C ILE A 178 2.26 -2.34 8.73
N VAL A 179 3.04 -3.34 8.35
CA VAL A 179 3.37 -3.65 6.96
C VAL A 179 2.58 -4.89 6.54
N MET A 180 1.68 -4.72 5.57
CA MET A 180 0.85 -5.80 5.05
C MET A 180 1.15 -6.10 3.59
N THR A 181 0.85 -7.31 3.15
CA THR A 181 0.91 -7.64 1.73
C THR A 181 -0.31 -7.10 0.99
N ASP A 182 -0.23 -6.96 -0.32
CA ASP A 182 -1.44 -6.91 -1.14
C ASP A 182 -2.18 -8.25 -1.08
N TRP A 183 -3.43 -8.29 -1.56
CA TRP A 183 -4.28 -9.48 -1.47
C TRP A 183 -3.80 -10.60 -2.37
N VAL A 184 -3.77 -11.82 -1.82
CA VAL A 184 -3.51 -13.05 -2.60
C VAL A 184 -2.16 -13.02 -3.34
N THR A 185 -1.12 -12.45 -2.73
CA THR A 185 0.24 -12.39 -3.31
C THR A 185 0.84 -13.75 -3.73
N PRO A 186 0.44 -14.92 -3.18
CA PRO A 186 0.92 -16.21 -3.70
C PRO A 186 0.48 -16.53 -5.14
N MET A 187 -0.47 -15.81 -5.70
CA MET A 187 -0.92 -16.03 -7.09
C MET A 187 -0.06 -15.31 -8.14
N THR A 188 1.09 -14.78 -7.74
CA THR A 188 1.99 -14.07 -8.67
C THR A 188 2.84 -15.01 -9.50
N GLY A 189 2.99 -16.26 -9.11
CA GLY A 189 3.70 -17.29 -9.87
C GLY A 189 2.77 -18.02 -10.81
N ASP A 190 2.86 -17.75 -12.06
CA ASP A 190 2.50 -18.69 -13.11
C ASP A 190 3.65 -19.72 -13.23
N ALA A 191 3.31 -20.98 -13.49
CA ALA A 191 4.29 -22.03 -13.81
C ALA A 191 5.21 -21.64 -14.99
N ARG A 192 4.85 -20.61 -15.77
CA ARG A 192 5.63 -20.00 -16.84
C ARG A 192 6.47 -18.78 -16.41
N SER A 193 6.33 -18.34 -15.16
CA SER A 193 7.17 -17.25 -14.63
C SER A 193 8.52 -17.80 -14.20
N ALA A 194 9.59 -17.10 -14.52
CA ALA A 194 10.92 -17.37 -13.98
C ALA A 194 11.03 -17.08 -12.47
N HIS A 195 9.99 -16.51 -11.89
CA HIS A 195 9.95 -16.08 -10.48
C HIS A 195 8.94 -16.95 -9.73
N ARG A 196 9.35 -17.44 -8.56
CA ARG A 196 8.46 -18.18 -7.64
C ARG A 196 7.39 -17.25 -7.05
N ASP A 197 6.36 -17.84 -6.50
CA ASP A 197 5.35 -17.13 -5.72
C ASP A 197 5.94 -16.53 -4.44
N SER A 198 5.36 -15.41 -4.00
CA SER A 198 5.65 -14.85 -2.68
C SER A 198 5.21 -15.83 -1.59
N GLN A 199 6.03 -15.96 -0.55
CA GLN A 199 5.81 -16.93 0.53
C GLN A 199 5.84 -16.21 1.89
N ALA A 200 4.88 -16.57 2.74
CA ALA A 200 4.67 -15.86 4.01
C ALA A 200 5.88 -15.92 4.96
N GLN A 201 6.66 -17.00 4.96
CA GLN A 201 7.88 -17.07 5.78
C GLN A 201 8.94 -16.04 5.36
N TYR A 202 9.07 -15.77 4.06
CA TYR A 202 10.00 -14.74 3.58
C TYR A 202 9.46 -13.32 3.79
N VAL A 203 8.14 -13.15 3.73
CA VAL A 203 7.49 -11.87 4.10
C VAL A 203 7.75 -11.57 5.57
N ALA A 204 7.55 -12.54 6.46
CA ALA A 204 7.85 -12.39 7.89
C ALA A 204 9.35 -12.11 8.14
N ALA A 205 10.24 -12.84 7.48
CA ALA A 205 11.68 -12.61 7.58
C ALA A 205 12.13 -11.24 7.04
N ALA A 206 11.38 -10.67 6.10
CA ALA A 206 11.62 -9.33 5.58
C ALA A 206 11.06 -8.21 6.48
N GLY A 207 10.33 -8.54 7.56
CA GLY A 207 9.75 -7.58 8.49
C GLY A 207 8.30 -7.18 8.18
N GLY A 208 7.58 -7.98 7.36
CA GLY A 208 6.15 -7.86 7.14
C GLY A 208 5.35 -8.40 8.32
N ASP A 209 4.27 -7.73 8.68
CA ASP A 209 3.45 -8.07 9.86
C ASP A 209 2.19 -8.85 9.51
N LEU A 210 1.62 -8.61 8.32
CA LEU A 210 0.35 -9.20 7.92
C LEU A 210 0.40 -9.72 6.48
N PHE A 211 0.12 -11.01 6.32
CA PHE A 211 -0.01 -11.66 5.02
C PHE A 211 -1.49 -11.85 4.67
N MET A 212 -1.94 -11.28 3.55
CA MET A 212 -3.37 -11.24 3.19
C MET A 212 -3.71 -12.07 1.94
N PRO A 213 -4.79 -12.86 2.00
CA PRO A 213 -5.44 -13.36 3.20
C PRO A 213 -4.61 -14.47 3.85
N GLY A 214 -4.64 -14.53 5.17
CA GLY A 214 -4.03 -15.63 5.89
C GLY A 214 -4.88 -16.91 5.85
N ASN A 215 -4.26 -18.07 6.02
CA ASN A 215 -4.94 -19.34 6.26
C ASN A 215 -4.08 -20.25 7.15
N LYS A 216 -4.66 -21.37 7.63
CA LYS A 216 -3.97 -22.30 8.54
C LYS A 216 -2.68 -22.88 7.93
N GLY A 217 -2.64 -23.16 6.63
CA GLY A 217 -1.46 -23.68 5.93
C GLY A 217 -0.31 -22.67 5.91
N ILE A 218 -0.61 -21.41 5.63
CA ILE A 218 0.35 -20.29 5.65
C ILE A 218 0.94 -20.12 7.06
N MET A 219 0.08 -20.11 8.09
CA MET A 219 0.53 -20.00 9.48
C MET A 219 1.44 -21.14 9.89
N THR A 220 1.09 -22.40 9.53
CA THR A 220 1.92 -23.57 9.81
C THR A 220 3.30 -23.48 9.15
N THR A 221 3.36 -22.97 7.91
CA THR A 221 4.61 -22.79 7.18
C THR A 221 5.50 -21.75 7.83
N CYS A 222 4.95 -20.63 8.28
CA CYS A 222 5.69 -19.60 9.01
C CYS A 222 6.26 -20.13 10.34
N CYS A 223 5.46 -20.86 11.13
CA CYS A 223 5.91 -21.44 12.39
C CYS A 223 7.05 -22.46 12.19
N ARG A 224 6.97 -23.33 11.18
CA ARG A 224 8.05 -24.29 10.87
C ARG A 224 9.34 -23.60 10.44
N ALA A 225 9.25 -22.53 9.68
CA ALA A 225 10.43 -21.77 9.25
C ALA A 225 11.13 -21.11 10.44
N SER A 226 10.38 -20.59 11.42
CA SER A 226 10.96 -19.97 12.63
C SER A 226 11.66 -20.99 13.54
N THR A 227 11.15 -22.22 13.64
CA THR A 227 11.79 -23.29 14.42
C THR A 227 13.02 -23.89 13.76
N ALA A 228 13.14 -23.82 12.44
CA ALA A 228 14.31 -24.31 11.70
C ALA A 228 15.48 -23.30 11.68
N ALA A 229 15.24 -22.06 12.08
CA ALA A 229 16.23 -20.97 12.12
C ALA A 229 16.86 -20.77 13.54
N GLN A 230 16.42 -21.55 14.52
CA GLN A 230 17.01 -21.66 15.87
C GLN A 230 17.93 -22.87 15.94
#